data_ba0ec8ac0cfed0a955ccc27799c6b155
#
_entry.id   ba0ec8ac0cfed0a955ccc27799c6b155
#
_cell.length_a   1.000
_cell.length_b   1.000
_cell.length_c   1.000
_cell.angle_alpha   90.00
_cell.angle_beta   90.00
_cell.angle_gamma   90.00
#
_symmetry.space_group_name_H-M   'P 1'
#
loop_
_entity.id
_entity.type
_entity.pdbx_description
1 polymer ?
#
loop_
_entity_poly.entity_id
_entity_poly.type
_entity_poly.pdbx_seq_one_letter_code
_entity_poly.pdbx_strand_id
1 'polypeptide(L)'
;LRSDLRLLALNSYENRVYQVGIEEADPVIVKFYRPERWTRTQILEEHAFAQELVDNSLSVVAPMEIDGATLQEAKGFLIAAFPRRGGHAPELDNFDHLLGLGRTLGRMHGVGRSSGFAERVDYTLERWLIEPLDYLSTEWVPSELRPAWDSLGKDLVDRAARLMADYTPQEGIRLHGDCHVGNILWRDDTPHFLDLDDCVTG
;
A
#
# COMPACT_ATOMS: atom_id res chain seq x y z
N LEU A 1 -10.78 22.04 8.12
CA LEU A 1 -11.97 21.19 8.00
C LEU A 1 -12.68 21.09 9.36
N ARG A 2 -14.02 21.18 9.37
CA ARG A 2 -14.83 21.02 10.58
C ARG A 2 -15.76 19.82 10.41
N SER A 3 -15.68 18.86 11.36
CA SER A 3 -16.53 17.67 11.33
C SER A 3 -17.96 17.98 11.78
N ASP A 4 -18.93 17.38 11.10
CA ASP A 4 -20.34 17.35 11.51
C ASP A 4 -20.66 16.21 12.49
N LEU A 5 -19.63 15.53 13.00
CA LEU A 5 -19.66 14.42 13.96
C LEU A 5 -20.20 13.09 13.40
N ARG A 6 -20.52 12.98 12.12
CA ARG A 6 -20.84 11.68 11.51
C ARG A 6 -19.57 10.90 11.27
N LEU A 7 -19.46 9.74 11.89
CA LEU A 7 -18.30 8.85 11.80
C LEU A 7 -18.76 7.46 11.38
N LEU A 8 -18.09 6.90 10.39
CA LEU A 8 -18.27 5.51 9.97
C LEU A 8 -16.91 4.84 9.93
N ALA A 9 -16.70 3.81 10.77
CA ALA A 9 -15.49 3.00 10.70
C ALA A 9 -15.51 2.18 9.39
N LEU A 10 -14.40 2.21 8.68
CA LEU A 10 -14.18 1.40 7.47
C LEU A 10 -13.30 0.19 7.80
N ASN A 11 -13.47 -0.87 7.02
CA ASN A 11 -12.63 -2.04 7.16
C ASN A 11 -11.18 -1.68 6.83
N SER A 12 -10.28 -1.96 7.76
CA SER A 12 -8.84 -1.83 7.58
C SER A 12 -8.15 -2.82 8.52
N TYR A 13 -7.19 -3.54 8.00
CA TYR A 13 -6.46 -4.53 8.78
C TYR A 13 -5.36 -3.89 9.61
N GLU A 14 -4.56 -3.04 8.98
CA GLU A 14 -3.36 -2.47 9.58
C GLU A 14 -3.60 -1.15 10.31
N ASN A 15 -4.36 -0.26 9.70
CA ASN A 15 -4.60 1.08 10.20
C ASN A 15 -6.00 1.21 10.86
N ARG A 16 -6.33 2.39 11.33
CA ARG A 16 -7.71 2.74 11.66
C ARG A 16 -8.21 3.76 10.65
N VAL A 17 -9.24 3.40 9.91
CA VAL A 17 -9.77 4.22 8.82
C VAL A 17 -11.23 4.56 9.09
N TYR A 18 -11.55 5.85 8.96
CA TYR A 18 -12.90 6.36 9.19
C TYR A 18 -13.33 7.24 8.03
N GLN A 19 -14.58 7.09 7.61
CA GLN A 19 -15.25 8.15 6.87
C GLN A 19 -15.77 9.18 7.87
N VAL A 20 -15.42 10.44 7.68
CA VAL A 20 -15.77 11.55 8.55
C VAL A 20 -16.63 12.54 7.77
N GLY A 21 -17.83 12.83 8.27
CA GLY A 21 -18.69 13.88 7.72
C GLY A 21 -18.08 15.25 7.99
N ILE A 22 -18.15 16.13 6.99
CA ILE A 22 -17.65 17.50 7.05
C ILE A 22 -18.84 18.47 6.90
N GLU A 23 -18.87 19.53 7.71
CA GLU A 23 -19.89 20.57 7.60
C GLU A 23 -19.82 21.23 6.21
N GLU A 24 -20.96 21.26 5.52
CA GLU A 24 -21.15 21.92 4.21
C GLU A 24 -20.20 21.42 3.10
N ALA A 25 -19.62 20.20 3.25
CA ALA A 25 -18.72 19.62 2.27
C ALA A 25 -18.90 18.10 2.17
N ASP A 26 -18.28 17.50 1.15
CA ASP A 26 -18.19 16.05 1.02
C ASP A 26 -17.43 15.43 2.20
N PRO A 27 -17.83 14.23 2.63
CA PRO A 27 -17.10 13.51 3.66
C PRO A 27 -15.68 13.17 3.19
N VAL A 28 -14.76 13.09 4.14
CA VAL A 28 -13.37 12.69 3.90
C VAL A 28 -13.08 11.32 4.53
N ILE A 29 -12.05 10.66 4.05
CA ILE A 29 -11.50 9.45 4.67
C ILE A 29 -10.31 9.88 5.53
N VAL A 30 -10.34 9.51 6.80
CA VAL A 30 -9.25 9.80 7.76
C VAL A 30 -8.60 8.49 8.14
N LYS A 31 -7.30 8.40 7.87
CA LYS A 31 -6.44 7.25 8.16
C LYS A 31 -5.55 7.60 9.34
N PHE A 32 -5.63 6.81 10.40
CA PHE A 32 -4.70 6.80 11.51
C PHE A 32 -3.70 5.69 11.25
N TYR A 33 -2.45 6.04 11.04
CA TYR A 33 -1.39 5.08 10.82
C TYR A 33 -1.13 4.27 12.09
N ARG A 34 -0.94 2.97 11.95
CA ARG A 34 -0.56 2.10 13.05
C ARG A 34 0.80 2.56 13.60
N PRO A 35 0.89 2.83 14.92
CA PRO A 35 2.17 3.19 15.54
C PRO A 35 3.26 2.15 15.24
N GLU A 36 4.48 2.62 15.05
CA GLU A 36 5.69 1.80 14.86
C GLU A 36 5.75 0.97 13.57
N ARG A 37 4.70 1.00 12.71
CA ARG A 37 4.75 0.32 11.41
C ARG A 37 5.61 1.08 10.42
N TRP A 38 5.35 2.36 10.26
CA TRP A 38 6.07 3.26 9.36
C TRP A 38 6.55 4.50 10.09
N THR A 39 7.73 4.98 9.75
CA THR A 39 8.22 6.28 10.20
C THR A 39 7.48 7.42 9.50
N ARG A 40 7.55 8.61 10.07
CA ARG A 40 7.02 9.83 9.43
C ARG A 40 7.59 10.04 8.03
N THR A 41 8.89 9.82 7.84
CA THR A 41 9.57 9.97 6.55
C THR A 41 9.07 8.98 5.51
N GLN A 42 8.89 7.72 5.90
CA GLN A 42 8.33 6.68 5.03
C GLN A 42 6.90 6.97 4.59
N ILE A 43 6.05 7.51 5.49
CA ILE A 43 4.68 7.92 5.14
C ILE A 43 4.70 9.12 4.19
N LEU A 44 5.59 10.07 4.39
CA LEU A 44 5.72 11.22 3.48
C LEU A 44 6.21 10.80 2.09
N GLU A 45 7.05 9.77 1.97
CA GLU A 45 7.41 9.19 0.67
C GLU A 45 6.23 8.49 -0.03
N GLU A 46 5.37 7.79 0.72
CA GLU A 46 4.07 7.27 0.20
C GLU A 46 3.23 8.42 -0.37
N HIS A 47 3.06 9.50 0.41
CA HIS A 47 2.28 10.66 0.02
C HIS A 47 2.84 11.35 -1.24
N ALA A 48 4.17 11.52 -1.29
CA ALA A 48 4.84 12.12 -2.43
C ALA A 48 4.67 11.25 -3.69
N PHE A 49 4.79 9.93 -3.57
CA PHE A 49 4.58 9.02 -4.68
C PHE A 49 3.12 9.02 -5.15
N ALA A 50 2.15 9.02 -4.23
CA ALA A 50 0.74 9.13 -4.58
C ALA A 50 0.45 10.44 -5.34
N GLN A 51 1.02 11.56 -4.90
CA GLN A 51 0.87 12.85 -5.58
C GLN A 51 1.53 12.85 -6.95
N GLU A 52 2.73 12.31 -7.08
CA GLU A 52 3.42 12.18 -8.38
C GLU A 52 2.60 11.36 -9.39
N LEU A 53 1.94 10.28 -8.93
CA LEU A 53 1.04 9.51 -9.78
C LEU A 53 -0.15 10.35 -10.26
N VAL A 54 -0.75 11.14 -9.38
CA VAL A 54 -1.85 12.07 -9.73
C VAL A 54 -1.38 13.13 -10.73
N ASP A 55 -0.20 13.73 -10.52
CA ASP A 55 0.39 14.74 -11.40
C ASP A 55 0.67 14.17 -12.80
N ASN A 56 0.94 12.87 -12.90
CA ASN A 56 1.06 12.13 -14.16
C ASN A 56 -0.31 11.61 -14.70
N SER A 57 -1.41 12.16 -14.21
CA SER A 57 -2.78 11.84 -14.65
C SER A 57 -3.14 10.35 -14.47
N LEU A 58 -2.68 9.73 -13.39
CA LEU A 58 -3.18 8.43 -12.96
C LEU A 58 -4.29 8.61 -11.91
N SER A 59 -5.28 7.73 -11.98
CA SER A 59 -6.40 7.70 -11.06
C SER A 59 -6.00 7.03 -9.74
N VAL A 60 -5.27 7.75 -8.91
CA VAL A 60 -4.86 7.35 -7.56
C VAL A 60 -5.48 8.30 -6.54
N VAL A 61 -5.85 7.81 -5.37
CA VAL A 61 -6.37 8.63 -4.28
C VAL A 61 -5.20 9.09 -3.41
N ALA A 62 -4.66 10.27 -3.73
CA ALA A 62 -3.62 10.90 -2.94
C ALA A 62 -4.18 11.59 -1.69
N PRO A 63 -3.37 11.77 -0.62
CA PRO A 63 -3.79 12.48 0.58
C PRO A 63 -4.03 13.96 0.30
N MET A 64 -4.95 14.53 1.08
CA MET A 64 -5.27 15.96 1.04
C MET A 64 -4.25 16.75 1.85
N GLU A 65 -3.90 17.92 1.36
CA GLU A 65 -3.15 18.88 2.14
C GLU A 65 -4.09 19.65 3.11
N ILE A 66 -3.79 19.63 4.39
CA ILE A 66 -4.48 20.35 5.44
C ILE A 66 -3.47 21.20 6.19
N ASP A 67 -3.71 22.50 6.26
CA ASP A 67 -2.81 23.47 6.92
C ASP A 67 -1.34 23.36 6.43
N GLY A 68 -1.17 23.13 5.13
CA GLY A 68 0.14 23.07 4.46
C GLY A 68 0.88 21.72 4.61
N ALA A 69 0.20 20.65 5.07
CA ALA A 69 0.80 19.33 5.20
C ALA A 69 -0.19 18.20 4.88
N THR A 70 0.29 17.13 4.29
CA THR A 70 -0.50 15.92 4.01
C THR A 70 -0.54 14.97 5.20
N LEU A 71 0.39 15.10 6.15
CA LEU A 71 0.52 14.26 7.32
C LEU A 71 0.45 15.13 8.60
N GLN A 72 -0.53 14.87 9.42
CA GLN A 72 -0.75 15.52 10.71
C GLN A 72 -0.32 14.61 11.85
N GLU A 73 -0.14 15.21 13.04
CA GLU A 73 0.12 14.45 14.26
C GLU A 73 -0.80 14.94 15.38
N ALA A 74 -1.49 14.00 16.02
CA ALA A 74 -2.32 14.30 17.18
C ALA A 74 -2.27 13.15 18.19
N LYS A 75 -1.99 13.48 19.44
CA LYS A 75 -1.95 12.52 20.57
C LYS A 75 -1.06 11.30 20.29
N GLY A 76 0.06 11.49 19.59
CA GLY A 76 1.01 10.42 19.25
C GLY A 76 0.62 9.56 18.05
N PHE A 77 -0.47 9.89 17.34
CA PHE A 77 -0.83 9.22 16.09
C PHE A 77 -0.47 10.10 14.89
N LEU A 78 0.07 9.47 13.86
CA LEU A 78 0.21 10.05 12.52
C LEU A 78 -1.11 9.86 11.76
N ILE A 79 -1.60 10.94 11.15
CA ILE A 79 -2.95 11.01 10.59
C ILE A 79 -2.89 11.66 9.21
N ALA A 80 -3.55 11.06 8.23
CA ALA A 80 -3.77 11.65 6.91
C ALA A 80 -5.26 11.66 6.56
N ALA A 81 -5.67 12.63 5.76
CA ALA A 81 -7.00 12.71 5.20
C ALA A 81 -6.96 12.52 3.68
N PHE A 82 -7.94 11.80 3.16
CA PHE A 82 -8.07 11.50 1.74
C PHE A 82 -9.45 11.91 1.24
N PRO A 83 -9.59 12.33 -0.01
CA PRO A 83 -10.89 12.56 -0.60
C PRO A 83 -11.65 11.22 -0.67
N ARG A 84 -12.94 11.25 -0.27
CA ARG A 84 -13.79 10.08 -0.44
C ARG A 84 -14.03 9.84 -1.93
N ARG A 85 -13.79 8.61 -2.36
CA ARG A 85 -14.12 8.13 -3.71
C ARG A 85 -15.17 7.03 -3.62
N GLY A 86 -16.18 7.09 -4.50
CA GLY A 86 -17.13 6.01 -4.69
C GLY A 86 -16.68 5.10 -5.83
N GLY A 87 -17.26 3.92 -5.90
CA GLY A 87 -16.99 2.93 -6.93
C GLY A 87 -17.33 1.53 -6.43
N HIS A 88 -17.09 0.54 -7.26
CA HIS A 88 -17.23 -0.89 -6.91
C HIS A 88 -15.91 -1.61 -7.23
N ALA A 89 -15.75 -2.83 -6.74
CA ALA A 89 -14.60 -3.63 -7.11
C ALA A 89 -14.60 -3.94 -8.62
N PRO A 90 -13.44 -3.98 -9.28
CA PRO A 90 -13.38 -4.39 -10.69
C PRO A 90 -13.82 -5.85 -10.84
N GLU A 91 -14.52 -6.14 -11.94
CA GLU A 91 -14.93 -7.50 -12.33
C GLU A 91 -13.78 -8.16 -13.09
N LEU A 92 -13.17 -9.21 -12.50
CA LEU A 92 -11.98 -9.85 -13.08
C LEU A 92 -12.30 -10.80 -14.24
N ASP A 93 -13.53 -11.12 -14.48
CA ASP A 93 -14.05 -11.83 -15.68
C ASP A 93 -14.40 -10.87 -16.82
N ASN A 94 -14.39 -9.57 -16.59
CA ASN A 94 -14.60 -8.53 -17.59
C ASN A 94 -13.26 -8.15 -18.25
N PHE A 95 -13.13 -8.42 -19.55
CA PHE A 95 -11.90 -8.15 -20.30
C PHE A 95 -11.52 -6.65 -20.34
N ASP A 96 -12.51 -5.76 -20.42
CA ASP A 96 -12.27 -4.31 -20.45
C ASP A 96 -11.74 -3.81 -19.10
N HIS A 97 -12.23 -4.38 -17.98
CA HIS A 97 -11.67 -4.11 -16.66
C HIS A 97 -10.22 -4.59 -16.55
N LEU A 98 -9.93 -5.83 -16.98
CA LEU A 98 -8.55 -6.33 -16.97
C LEU A 98 -7.60 -5.48 -17.81
N LEU A 99 -8.07 -5.05 -18.99
CA LEU A 99 -7.28 -4.19 -19.88
C LEU A 99 -7.04 -2.81 -19.26
N GLY A 100 -8.06 -2.21 -18.62
CA GLY A 100 -7.96 -0.95 -17.90
C GLY A 100 -6.97 -1.02 -16.73
N LEU A 101 -7.06 -2.09 -15.94
CA LEU A 101 -6.13 -2.38 -14.84
C LEU A 101 -4.69 -2.50 -15.35
N GLY A 102 -4.45 -3.34 -16.37
CA GLY A 102 -3.12 -3.55 -16.91
C GLY A 102 -2.49 -2.28 -17.48
N ARG A 103 -3.27 -1.46 -18.18
CA ARG A 103 -2.81 -0.16 -18.71
C ARG A 103 -2.45 0.81 -17.58
N THR A 104 -3.26 0.88 -16.52
CA THR A 104 -3.01 1.81 -15.42
C THR A 104 -1.81 1.36 -14.60
N LEU A 105 -1.67 0.05 -14.30
CA LEU A 105 -0.49 -0.51 -13.65
C LEU A 105 0.78 -0.27 -14.46
N GLY A 106 0.75 -0.51 -15.77
CA GLY A 106 1.90 -0.24 -16.64
C GLY A 106 2.32 1.23 -16.62
N ARG A 107 1.37 2.17 -16.59
CA ARG A 107 1.66 3.61 -16.43
C ARG A 107 2.22 3.93 -15.03
N MET A 108 1.65 3.34 -13.97
CA MET A 108 2.15 3.49 -12.60
C MET A 108 3.60 3.01 -12.48
N HIS A 109 3.95 1.86 -13.06
CA HIS A 109 5.32 1.36 -13.14
C HIS A 109 6.23 2.29 -13.95
N GLY A 110 5.71 2.91 -15.03
CA GLY A 110 6.43 3.92 -15.79
C GLY A 110 6.84 5.13 -14.93
N VAL A 111 5.93 5.65 -14.12
CA VAL A 111 6.21 6.70 -13.13
C VAL A 111 7.13 6.17 -12.02
N GLY A 112 6.87 4.97 -11.51
CA GLY A 112 7.70 4.34 -10.48
C GLY A 112 9.16 4.21 -10.83
N ARG A 113 9.48 4.12 -12.13
CA ARG A 113 10.86 4.04 -12.66
C ARG A 113 11.63 5.35 -12.62
N SER A 114 10.97 6.49 -12.49
CA SER A 114 11.60 7.81 -12.57
C SER A 114 12.57 8.11 -11.42
N SER A 115 12.32 7.56 -10.24
CA SER A 115 13.15 7.68 -9.03
C SER A 115 12.89 6.52 -8.08
N GLY A 116 13.81 6.24 -7.15
CA GLY A 116 13.61 5.28 -6.05
C GLY A 116 12.99 5.94 -4.83
N PHE A 117 12.61 5.12 -3.83
CA PHE A 117 12.41 5.59 -2.47
C PHE A 117 13.76 5.72 -1.76
N ALA A 118 13.86 6.62 -0.79
CA ALA A 118 15.05 6.79 0.04
C ALA A 118 14.92 6.06 1.38
N GLU A 119 13.72 6.03 1.94
CA GLU A 119 13.45 5.53 3.29
C GLU A 119 12.50 4.32 3.29
N ARG A 120 11.69 4.14 2.24
CA ARG A 120 10.82 2.99 2.11
C ARG A 120 11.62 1.74 1.79
N VAL A 121 11.06 0.60 2.18
CA VAL A 121 11.75 -0.69 2.10
C VAL A 121 11.82 -1.22 0.67
N ASP A 122 12.82 -2.07 0.44
CA ASP A 122 12.95 -2.83 -0.79
C ASP A 122 12.27 -4.20 -0.67
N TYR A 123 11.77 -4.71 -1.80
CA TYR A 123 11.23 -6.06 -1.90
C TYR A 123 12.39 -7.06 -2.00
N THR A 124 12.86 -7.56 -0.86
CA THR A 124 13.99 -8.49 -0.77
C THR A 124 13.55 -9.86 -0.26
N LEU A 125 14.30 -10.90 -0.65
CA LEU A 125 14.08 -12.26 -0.16
C LEU A 125 14.22 -12.34 1.37
N GLU A 126 15.19 -11.60 1.92
CA GLU A 126 15.41 -11.52 3.36
C GLU A 126 14.16 -11.07 4.09
N ARG A 127 13.66 -9.89 3.74
CA ARG A 127 12.54 -9.25 4.43
C ARG A 127 11.20 -9.99 4.24
N TRP A 128 10.96 -10.53 3.03
CA TRP A 128 9.63 -11.05 2.69
C TRP A 128 9.51 -12.57 2.82
N LEU A 129 10.61 -13.27 3.04
CA LEU A 129 10.58 -14.71 3.21
C LEU A 129 11.45 -15.19 4.39
N ILE A 130 12.73 -14.82 4.45
CA ILE A 130 13.66 -15.40 5.45
C ILE A 130 13.30 -14.93 6.86
N GLU A 131 13.25 -13.63 7.12
CA GLU A 131 12.89 -13.07 8.43
C GLU A 131 11.52 -13.57 8.94
N PRO A 132 10.42 -13.59 8.12
CA PRO A 132 9.16 -14.16 8.55
C PRO A 132 9.20 -15.64 8.86
N LEU A 133 9.93 -16.45 8.09
CA LEU A 133 10.08 -17.88 8.36
C LEU A 133 10.78 -18.13 9.70
N ASP A 134 11.86 -17.40 9.97
CA ASP A 134 12.62 -17.51 11.22
C ASP A 134 11.79 -17.05 12.42
N TYR A 135 11.09 -15.93 12.28
CA TYR A 135 10.18 -15.44 13.33
C TYR A 135 9.08 -16.45 13.65
N LEU A 136 8.41 -17.00 12.64
CA LEU A 136 7.37 -17.99 12.83
C LEU A 136 7.91 -19.29 13.43
N SER A 137 9.09 -19.74 12.99
CA SER A 137 9.76 -20.95 13.54
C SER A 137 10.05 -20.78 15.04
N THR A 138 10.50 -19.58 15.44
CA THR A 138 10.91 -19.30 16.82
C THR A 138 9.72 -19.08 17.75
N GLU A 139 8.76 -18.27 17.33
CA GLU A 139 7.72 -17.74 18.21
C GLU A 139 6.40 -18.53 18.16
N TRP A 140 6.10 -19.20 17.03
CA TRP A 140 4.75 -19.72 16.80
C TRP A 140 4.68 -21.20 16.45
N VAL A 141 5.71 -21.76 15.82
CA VAL A 141 5.68 -23.17 15.39
C VAL A 141 5.95 -24.07 16.59
N PRO A 142 5.02 -25.03 16.91
CA PRO A 142 5.24 -26.03 17.94
C PRO A 142 6.54 -26.81 17.74
N SER A 143 7.21 -27.15 18.83
CA SER A 143 8.53 -27.80 18.79
C SER A 143 8.54 -29.11 18.00
N GLU A 144 7.47 -29.87 18.05
CA GLU A 144 7.29 -31.14 17.32
C GLU A 144 7.14 -30.97 15.80
N LEU A 145 6.71 -29.79 15.34
CA LEU A 145 6.56 -29.46 13.92
C LEU A 145 7.77 -28.71 13.36
N ARG A 146 8.64 -28.18 14.23
CA ARG A 146 9.78 -27.35 13.81
C ARG A 146 10.70 -28.00 12.79
N PRO A 147 11.09 -29.29 12.90
CA PRO A 147 11.94 -29.92 11.89
C PRO A 147 11.32 -29.96 10.49
N ALA A 148 10.00 -30.19 10.41
CA ALA A 148 9.29 -30.17 9.13
C ALA A 148 9.15 -28.75 8.57
N TRP A 149 8.86 -27.77 9.44
CA TRP A 149 8.81 -26.35 9.09
C TRP A 149 10.14 -25.85 8.53
N ASP A 150 11.23 -26.08 9.24
CA ASP A 150 12.56 -25.61 8.85
C ASP A 150 13.03 -26.26 7.53
N SER A 151 12.72 -27.55 7.33
CA SER A 151 13.00 -28.23 6.06
C SER A 151 12.21 -27.62 4.89
N LEU A 152 10.92 -27.36 5.08
CA LEU A 152 10.08 -26.70 4.07
C LEU A 152 10.54 -25.26 3.82
N GLY A 153 10.83 -24.50 4.89
CA GLY A 153 11.32 -23.12 4.81
C GLY A 153 12.60 -23.04 3.99
N LYS A 154 13.56 -23.94 4.24
CA LYS A 154 14.79 -24.02 3.45
C LYS A 154 14.50 -24.28 1.96
N ASP A 155 13.65 -25.25 1.64
CA ASP A 155 13.27 -25.55 0.25
C ASP A 155 12.62 -24.33 -0.44
N LEU A 156 11.78 -23.58 0.27
CA LEU A 156 11.15 -22.37 -0.25
C LEU A 156 12.17 -21.28 -0.52
N VAL A 157 13.08 -21.02 0.44
CA VAL A 157 14.17 -20.04 0.27
C VAL A 157 15.05 -20.40 -0.92
N ASP A 158 15.47 -21.66 -1.03
CA ASP A 158 16.32 -22.14 -2.13
C ASP A 158 15.63 -21.98 -3.51
N ARG A 159 14.32 -22.21 -3.58
CA ARG A 159 13.53 -22.03 -4.81
C ARG A 159 13.36 -20.54 -5.17
N ALA A 160 13.00 -19.73 -4.17
CA ALA A 160 12.82 -18.29 -4.36
C ALA A 160 14.17 -17.64 -4.77
N ALA A 161 15.28 -18.01 -4.12
CA ALA A 161 16.59 -17.50 -4.47
C ALA A 161 16.97 -17.82 -5.93
N ARG A 162 16.66 -19.03 -6.41
CA ARG A 162 16.89 -19.38 -7.83
C ARG A 162 16.02 -18.58 -8.80
N LEU A 163 14.76 -18.33 -8.46
CA LEU A 163 13.86 -17.51 -9.28
C LEU A 163 14.27 -16.04 -9.33
N MET A 164 14.86 -15.55 -8.24
CA MET A 164 15.33 -14.17 -8.13
C MET A 164 16.79 -13.97 -8.56
N ALA A 165 17.50 -15.05 -8.93
CA ALA A 165 18.94 -14.97 -9.29
C ALA A 165 19.22 -14.04 -10.48
N ASP A 166 18.28 -13.94 -11.41
CA ASP A 166 18.37 -13.07 -12.59
C ASP A 166 17.81 -11.66 -12.35
N TYR A 167 17.23 -11.42 -11.15
CA TYR A 167 16.69 -10.12 -10.77
C TYR A 167 17.80 -9.23 -10.19
N THR A 168 17.99 -8.07 -10.79
CA THR A 168 18.97 -7.07 -10.30
C THR A 168 18.26 -5.97 -9.54
N PRO A 169 18.41 -5.89 -8.20
CA PRO A 169 17.74 -4.87 -7.37
C PRO A 169 18.05 -3.43 -7.77
N GLN A 170 19.17 -3.18 -8.48
CA GLN A 170 19.56 -1.85 -8.95
C GLN A 170 18.61 -1.26 -10.01
N GLU A 171 17.76 -2.09 -10.60
CA GLU A 171 16.73 -1.67 -11.57
C GLU A 171 15.32 -1.67 -10.94
N GLY A 172 15.23 -1.80 -9.63
CA GLY A 172 13.97 -1.74 -8.91
C GLY A 172 13.19 -0.46 -9.19
N ILE A 173 11.86 -0.58 -9.26
CA ILE A 173 10.94 0.53 -9.46
C ILE A 173 10.03 0.66 -8.25
N ARG A 174 9.44 1.83 -8.05
CA ARG A 174 8.41 2.00 -7.02
C ARG A 174 7.12 1.31 -7.44
N LEU A 175 6.66 0.40 -6.59
CA LEU A 175 5.46 -0.40 -6.77
C LEU A 175 4.38 0.00 -5.77
N HIS A 176 3.12 -0.33 -6.06
CA HIS A 176 2.01 -0.19 -5.12
C HIS A 176 2.22 -1.04 -3.85
N GLY A 177 2.80 -2.23 -4.01
CA GLY A 177 3.13 -3.16 -2.91
C GLY A 177 1.98 -4.06 -2.47
N ASP A 178 0.73 -3.57 -2.48
CA ASP A 178 -0.47 -4.35 -2.10
C ASP A 178 -1.62 -4.15 -3.09
N CYS A 179 -1.36 -4.42 -4.36
CA CYS A 179 -2.32 -4.19 -5.45
C CYS A 179 -3.30 -5.36 -5.62
N HIS A 180 -4.33 -5.40 -4.78
CA HIS A 180 -5.44 -6.34 -4.90
C HIS A 180 -6.77 -5.62 -5.17
N VAL A 181 -7.82 -6.37 -5.53
CA VAL A 181 -9.14 -5.81 -5.92
C VAL A 181 -9.80 -4.96 -4.84
N GLY A 182 -9.50 -5.19 -3.57
CA GLY A 182 -10.01 -4.38 -2.45
C GLY A 182 -9.41 -2.98 -2.40
N ASN A 183 -8.23 -2.77 -3.02
CA ASN A 183 -7.56 -1.48 -3.13
C ASN A 183 -7.80 -0.80 -4.47
N ILE A 184 -8.82 -1.23 -5.21
CA ILE A 184 -9.19 -0.66 -6.51
C ILE A 184 -10.69 -0.39 -6.56
N LEU A 185 -11.07 0.84 -6.86
CA LEU A 185 -12.45 1.21 -7.15
C LEU A 185 -12.62 1.42 -8.65
N TRP A 186 -13.55 0.69 -9.25
CA TRP A 186 -13.96 0.90 -10.62
C TRP A 186 -15.08 1.94 -10.68
N ARG A 187 -14.88 2.99 -11.44
CA ARG A 187 -15.85 4.06 -11.61
C ARG A 187 -15.60 4.79 -12.93
N ASP A 188 -16.67 5.14 -13.64
CA ASP A 188 -16.63 5.89 -14.89
C ASP A 188 -15.62 5.28 -15.88
N ASP A 189 -15.68 3.94 -16.07
CA ASP A 189 -14.81 3.11 -16.91
C ASP A 189 -13.31 3.25 -16.60
N THR A 190 -12.98 3.61 -15.38
CA THR A 190 -11.61 3.86 -14.94
C THR A 190 -11.33 3.20 -13.59
N PRO A 191 -10.18 2.49 -13.43
CA PRO A 191 -9.74 2.02 -12.14
C PRO A 191 -9.12 3.16 -11.33
N HIS A 192 -9.53 3.32 -10.08
CA HIS A 192 -8.95 4.25 -9.10
C HIS A 192 -8.22 3.42 -8.05
N PHE A 193 -6.91 3.60 -7.94
CA PHE A 193 -6.08 2.89 -6.98
C PHE A 193 -6.08 3.62 -5.64
N LEU A 194 -6.20 2.84 -4.58
CA LEU A 194 -6.24 3.28 -3.19
C LEU A 194 -5.07 2.66 -2.43
N ASP A 195 -4.79 3.23 -1.27
CA ASP A 195 -3.95 2.62 -0.23
C ASP A 195 -2.56 2.18 -0.69
N LEU A 196 -1.70 3.17 -0.94
CA LEU A 196 -0.28 2.96 -1.24
C LEU A 196 0.56 2.71 0.03
N ASP A 197 -0.06 2.33 1.16
CA ASP A 197 0.59 2.14 2.45
C ASP A 197 1.76 1.13 2.41
N ASP A 198 1.68 0.16 1.52
CA ASP A 198 2.69 -0.88 1.31
C ASP A 198 3.59 -0.62 0.10
N CYS A 199 3.61 0.60 -0.43
CA CYS A 199 4.48 0.90 -1.57
C CYS A 199 5.95 0.62 -1.23
N VAL A 200 6.66 0.05 -2.19
CA VAL A 200 7.97 -0.60 -2.01
C VAL A 200 8.79 -0.47 -3.28
N THR A 201 10.11 -0.53 -3.18
CA THR A 201 10.97 -0.72 -4.36
C THR A 201 11.09 -2.21 -4.68
N GLY A 202 10.78 -2.61 -5.92
CA GLY A 202 10.85 -4.01 -6.33
C GLY A 202 10.98 -4.21 -7.84
#